data_fbb4cb8663ef68fad9a164d7ad446342
#
_entry.id   fbb4cb8663ef68fad9a164d7ad446342
#
_cell.length_a   1.000
_cell.length_b   1.000
_cell.length_c   1.000
_cell.angle_alpha   90.00
_cell.angle_beta   90.00
_cell.angle_gamma   90.00
#
_symmetry.space_group_name_H-M   'P 1'
#
loop_
_entity.id
_entity.type
_entity.pdbx_description
1 polymer ?
#
loop_
_entity_poly.entity_id
_entity_poly.type
_entity_poly.pdbx_seq_one_letter_code
_entity_poly.pdbx_strand_id
1 'polypeptide(L)'
;MVKAIVFDLDDTLYDCLHENDKAVDDTVRYVANELLHMDEVTVMKAFEEGRDLVKDQLSAWDMAAQHNRVLYFQKMLEILGVSPFRYDLQVYNYFWNNFLNRISIFPGALEFIDDMKARGIKIGICTDMTAHIQFRKIDRLGLTGRLDAMITSEEAGIEKPNRRMFDMITAKLGVKNDEVIYVGDSYKKDVMGAKNAGMTPVWYLSLQNKTDEDVLAARNYAELRNIVNKVI
;
A
#
# COMPACT_ATOMS: atom_id res chain seq x y z
N MET A 1 -8.32 -26.32 -5.12
CA MET A 1 -7.29 -26.37 -4.05
C MET A 1 -6.49 -25.09 -4.14
N VAL A 2 -6.34 -24.38 -3.02
CA VAL A 2 -5.57 -23.12 -2.92
C VAL A 2 -4.07 -23.42 -3.10
N LYS A 3 -3.39 -22.62 -3.92
CA LYS A 3 -1.95 -22.73 -4.19
C LYS A 3 -1.19 -21.47 -3.84
N ALA A 4 -1.88 -20.34 -3.70
CA ALA A 4 -1.26 -19.08 -3.34
C ALA A 4 -2.17 -18.21 -2.47
N ILE A 5 -1.54 -17.36 -1.67
CA ILE A 5 -2.19 -16.24 -0.99
C ILE A 5 -1.51 -14.96 -1.48
N VAL A 6 -2.33 -14.04 -1.94
CA VAL A 6 -1.90 -12.72 -2.40
C VAL A 6 -2.42 -11.68 -1.42
N PHE A 7 -1.56 -10.79 -0.97
CA PHE A 7 -1.90 -9.70 -0.09
C PHE A 7 -1.82 -8.36 -0.83
N ASP A 8 -2.70 -7.44 -0.48
CA ASP A 8 -2.35 -6.04 -0.54
C ASP A 8 -1.26 -5.73 0.51
N LEU A 9 -0.60 -4.60 0.39
CA LEU A 9 0.48 -4.23 1.32
C LEU A 9 0.03 -3.21 2.36
N ASP A 10 -0.42 -2.04 1.88
CA ASP A 10 -0.74 -0.88 2.71
C ASP A 10 -2.08 -1.10 3.44
N ASP A 11 -2.14 -0.85 4.75
CA ASP A 11 -3.30 -1.09 5.62
C ASP A 11 -3.77 -2.57 5.73
N THR A 12 -3.05 -3.50 5.06
CA THR A 12 -3.28 -4.94 5.11
C THR A 12 -2.19 -5.67 5.90
N LEU A 13 -0.91 -5.37 5.65
CA LEU A 13 0.22 -5.96 6.37
C LEU A 13 0.77 -5.07 7.48
N TYR A 14 0.47 -3.79 7.47
CA TYR A 14 0.87 -2.79 8.47
C TYR A 14 -0.09 -1.59 8.41
N ASP A 15 -0.05 -0.73 9.44
CA ASP A 15 -0.87 0.49 9.53
C ASP A 15 -0.23 1.62 8.71
N CYS A 16 -0.59 1.67 7.41
CA CYS A 16 -0.04 2.64 6.48
C CYS A 16 -0.59 4.04 6.71
N LEU A 17 -1.91 4.15 6.87
CA LEU A 17 -2.59 5.44 6.97
C LEU A 17 -2.08 6.24 8.17
N HIS A 18 -2.09 5.64 9.34
CA HIS A 18 -1.64 6.27 10.58
C HIS A 18 -0.16 6.72 10.52
N GLU A 19 0.73 5.86 10.02
CA GLU A 19 2.14 6.22 9.93
C GLU A 19 2.43 7.24 8.82
N ASN A 20 1.63 7.25 7.75
CA ASN A 20 1.68 8.29 6.73
C ASN A 20 1.32 9.66 7.30
N ASP A 21 0.23 9.75 8.08
CA ASP A 21 -0.22 11.03 8.64
C ASP A 21 0.84 11.61 9.59
N LYS A 22 1.41 10.78 10.46
CA LYS A 22 2.54 11.20 11.30
C LYS A 22 3.75 11.67 10.50
N ALA A 23 4.10 10.94 9.43
CA ALA A 23 5.24 11.32 8.60
C ALA A 23 4.99 12.62 7.82
N VAL A 24 3.74 12.91 7.45
CA VAL A 24 3.33 14.19 6.87
C VAL A 24 3.50 15.31 7.89
N ASP A 25 2.96 15.15 9.11
CA ASP A 25 3.06 16.14 10.18
C ASP A 25 4.52 16.49 10.50
N ASP A 26 5.38 15.46 10.64
CA ASP A 26 6.80 15.67 10.90
C ASP A 26 7.50 16.37 9.74
N THR A 27 7.12 16.04 8.49
CA THR A 27 7.70 16.64 7.29
C THR A 27 7.28 18.11 7.16
N VAL A 28 6.02 18.42 7.41
CA VAL A 28 5.53 19.80 7.42
C VAL A 28 6.26 20.62 8.48
N ARG A 29 6.42 20.08 9.69
CA ARG A 29 7.16 20.73 10.77
C ARG A 29 8.64 20.97 10.40
N TYR A 30 9.28 19.99 9.78
CA TYR A 30 10.64 20.11 9.27
C TYR A 30 10.77 21.20 8.22
N VAL A 31 9.86 21.21 7.22
CA VAL A 31 9.87 22.24 6.15
C VAL A 31 9.63 23.62 6.72
N ALA A 32 8.64 23.76 7.63
CA ALA A 32 8.27 25.03 8.23
C ALA A 32 9.40 25.61 9.08
N ASN A 33 9.95 24.82 9.99
CA ASN A 33 10.86 25.36 11.02
C ASN A 33 12.33 25.35 10.59
N GLU A 34 12.76 24.28 9.87
CA GLU A 34 14.18 24.09 9.56
C GLU A 34 14.58 24.58 8.15
N LEU A 35 13.65 24.52 7.19
CA LEU A 35 14.00 24.88 5.81
C LEU A 35 13.56 26.28 5.40
N LEU A 36 12.30 26.65 5.71
CA LEU A 36 11.69 27.84 5.16
C LEU A 36 11.42 28.95 6.18
N HIS A 37 11.44 28.63 7.47
CA HIS A 37 11.07 29.54 8.56
C HIS A 37 9.68 30.18 8.36
N MET A 38 8.70 29.33 8.06
CA MET A 38 7.31 29.68 7.78
C MET A 38 6.40 29.09 8.85
N ASP A 39 5.15 29.56 8.90
CA ASP A 39 4.11 28.99 9.76
C ASP A 39 3.73 27.56 9.30
N GLU A 40 3.62 26.62 10.26
CA GLU A 40 3.30 25.23 9.99
C GLU A 40 1.93 25.04 9.32
N VAL A 41 0.94 25.85 9.69
CA VAL A 41 -0.42 25.79 9.09
C VAL A 41 -0.37 26.19 7.63
N THR A 42 0.45 27.17 7.27
CA THR A 42 0.66 27.60 5.89
C THR A 42 1.31 26.50 5.06
N VAL A 43 2.33 25.84 5.59
CA VAL A 43 3.02 24.72 4.92
C VAL A 43 2.09 23.51 4.78
N MET A 44 1.29 23.17 5.81
CA MET A 44 0.32 22.08 5.75
C MET A 44 -0.73 22.31 4.65
N LYS A 45 -1.32 23.51 4.61
CA LYS A 45 -2.29 23.86 3.56
C LYS A 45 -1.69 23.73 2.15
N ALA A 46 -0.47 24.20 1.95
CA ALA A 46 0.21 24.09 0.67
C ALA A 46 0.50 22.61 0.31
N PHE A 47 0.81 21.76 1.29
CA PHE A 47 0.96 20.32 1.07
C PHE A 47 -0.36 19.65 0.66
N GLU A 48 -1.45 19.94 1.38
CA GLU A 48 -2.77 19.39 1.07
C GLU A 48 -3.25 19.81 -0.33
N GLU A 49 -3.14 21.11 -0.65
CA GLU A 49 -3.47 21.62 -1.97
C GLU A 49 -2.59 21.00 -3.07
N GLY A 50 -1.29 20.92 -2.84
CA GLY A 50 -0.35 20.30 -3.78
C GLY A 50 -0.64 18.82 -4.03
N ARG A 51 -0.95 18.07 -2.98
CA ARG A 51 -1.38 16.66 -3.07
C ARG A 51 -2.65 16.52 -3.90
N ASP A 52 -3.65 17.35 -3.63
CA ASP A 52 -4.95 17.26 -4.27
C ASP A 52 -4.86 17.67 -5.75
N LEU A 53 -4.07 18.70 -6.10
CA LEU A 53 -3.77 19.06 -7.49
C LEU A 53 -3.12 17.88 -8.26
N VAL A 54 -2.16 17.18 -7.68
CA VAL A 54 -1.54 16.02 -8.34
C VAL A 54 -2.55 14.90 -8.54
N LYS A 55 -3.37 14.60 -7.52
CA LYS A 55 -4.42 13.59 -7.64
C LYS A 55 -5.43 13.94 -8.71
N ASP A 56 -5.92 15.16 -8.73
CA ASP A 56 -6.91 15.62 -9.74
C ASP A 56 -6.35 15.55 -11.16
N GLN A 57 -5.08 15.92 -11.35
CA GLN A 57 -4.43 15.86 -12.66
C GLN A 57 -4.20 14.43 -13.16
N LEU A 58 -3.97 13.47 -12.26
CA LEU A 58 -3.55 12.11 -12.63
C LEU A 58 -4.63 11.05 -12.40
N SER A 59 -5.69 11.35 -11.66
CA SER A 59 -6.75 10.38 -11.31
C SER A 59 -7.46 9.80 -12.54
N ALA A 60 -7.62 10.59 -13.60
CA ALA A 60 -8.25 10.16 -14.85
C ALA A 60 -7.50 9.02 -15.57
N TRP A 61 -6.25 8.77 -15.20
CA TRP A 61 -5.37 7.80 -15.83
C TRP A 61 -5.11 6.54 -14.99
N ASP A 62 -5.66 6.45 -13.76
CA ASP A 62 -5.41 5.36 -12.80
C ASP A 62 -3.92 4.99 -12.65
N MET A 63 -3.04 5.99 -12.68
CA MET A 63 -1.59 5.81 -12.70
C MET A 63 -0.99 5.87 -11.30
N ALA A 64 -0.03 5.01 -11.02
CA ALA A 64 0.77 5.02 -9.78
C ALA A 64 1.40 6.37 -9.45
N ALA A 65 1.64 7.22 -10.47
CA ALA A 65 2.17 8.57 -10.31
C ALA A 65 1.28 9.49 -9.46
N GLN A 66 -0.03 9.23 -9.35
CA GLN A 66 -0.93 9.98 -8.47
C GLN A 66 -0.57 9.86 -6.98
N HIS A 67 0.22 8.86 -6.61
CA HIS A 67 0.73 8.64 -5.25
C HIS A 67 2.18 9.07 -5.07
N ASN A 68 2.80 9.72 -6.06
CA ASN A 68 4.21 10.08 -6.02
C ASN A 68 4.45 11.30 -5.11
N ARG A 69 5.14 11.08 -3.99
CA ARG A 69 5.46 12.11 -3.00
C ARG A 69 6.39 13.19 -3.53
N VAL A 70 7.25 12.89 -4.52
CA VAL A 70 8.06 13.93 -5.20
C VAL A 70 7.14 14.98 -5.80
N LEU A 71 6.08 14.57 -6.51
CA LEU A 71 5.12 15.51 -7.11
C LEU A 71 4.35 16.32 -6.06
N TYR A 72 4.00 15.70 -4.91
CA TYR A 72 3.31 16.41 -3.83
C TYR A 72 4.19 17.50 -3.24
N PHE A 73 5.45 17.20 -2.93
CA PHE A 73 6.38 18.19 -2.38
C PHE A 73 6.79 19.23 -3.41
N GLN A 74 6.96 18.86 -4.67
CA GLN A 74 7.16 19.81 -5.75
C GLN A 74 6.02 20.83 -5.77
N LYS A 75 4.76 20.38 -5.79
CA LYS A 75 3.59 21.27 -5.81
C LYS A 75 3.47 22.11 -4.54
N MET A 76 3.71 21.53 -3.37
CA MET A 76 3.77 22.27 -2.11
C MET A 76 4.78 23.42 -2.20
N LEU A 77 6.00 23.17 -2.66
CA LEU A 77 7.04 24.20 -2.76
C LEU A 77 6.67 25.27 -3.80
N GLU A 78 6.10 24.88 -4.95
CA GLU A 78 5.60 25.81 -5.97
C GLU A 78 4.51 26.74 -5.40
N ILE A 79 3.55 26.22 -4.64
CA ILE A 79 2.48 26.98 -3.97
C ILE A 79 3.07 27.97 -2.94
N LEU A 80 4.09 27.54 -2.21
CA LEU A 80 4.81 28.39 -1.25
C LEU A 80 5.72 29.44 -1.92
N GLY A 81 5.79 29.48 -3.26
CA GLY A 81 6.68 30.39 -4.00
C GLY A 81 8.17 30.04 -3.86
N VAL A 82 8.49 28.80 -3.53
CA VAL A 82 9.85 28.31 -3.32
C VAL A 82 10.27 27.40 -4.47
N SER A 83 11.49 27.56 -4.96
CA SER A 83 12.01 26.71 -6.03
C SER A 83 12.13 25.25 -5.58
N PRO A 84 11.41 24.30 -6.22
CA PRO A 84 11.49 22.89 -5.86
C PRO A 84 12.87 22.29 -6.10
N PHE A 85 13.62 22.77 -7.06
CA PHE A 85 14.98 22.28 -7.38
C PHE A 85 15.96 22.37 -6.19
N ARG A 86 15.67 23.21 -5.21
CA ARG A 86 16.52 23.39 -4.05
C ARG A 86 16.23 22.38 -2.93
N TYR A 87 14.96 21.99 -2.74
CA TYR A 87 14.53 21.30 -1.52
C TYR A 87 13.76 20.00 -1.75
N ASP A 88 13.20 19.76 -2.94
CA ASP A 88 12.24 18.70 -3.18
C ASP A 88 12.76 17.31 -2.78
N LEU A 89 13.94 16.92 -3.26
CA LEU A 89 14.53 15.63 -2.91
C LEU A 89 14.92 15.54 -1.43
N GLN A 90 15.28 16.66 -0.78
CA GLN A 90 15.58 16.69 0.65
C GLN A 90 14.30 16.41 1.46
N VAL A 91 13.20 17.06 1.11
CA VAL A 91 11.89 16.88 1.75
C VAL A 91 11.36 15.45 1.50
N TYR A 92 11.45 14.97 0.26
CA TYR A 92 11.09 13.61 -0.12
C TYR A 92 11.85 12.54 0.69
N ASN A 93 13.17 12.70 0.83
CA ASN A 93 13.99 11.76 1.60
C ASN A 93 13.67 11.84 3.10
N TYR A 94 13.41 13.04 3.63
CA TYR A 94 13.02 13.24 5.03
C TYR A 94 11.71 12.49 5.30
N PHE A 95 10.68 12.69 4.48
CA PHE A 95 9.39 12.01 4.59
C PHE A 95 9.55 10.48 4.62
N TRP A 96 10.20 9.92 3.59
CA TRP A 96 10.29 8.46 3.47
C TRP A 96 11.16 7.83 4.54
N ASN A 97 12.21 8.49 4.99
CA ASN A 97 13.04 7.98 6.08
C ASN A 97 12.24 7.93 7.40
N ASN A 98 11.48 8.98 7.70
CA ASN A 98 10.61 9.00 8.88
C ASN A 98 9.52 7.94 8.79
N PHE A 99 8.81 7.87 7.66
CA PHE A 99 7.78 6.88 7.43
C PHE A 99 8.31 5.45 7.60
N LEU A 100 9.35 5.09 6.87
CA LEU A 100 9.92 3.73 6.90
C LEU A 100 10.49 3.35 8.27
N ASN A 101 11.01 4.30 9.03
CA ASN A 101 11.50 4.02 10.39
C ASN A 101 10.37 3.72 11.39
N ARG A 102 9.15 4.14 11.11
CA ARG A 102 7.98 3.94 11.98
C ARG A 102 7.21 2.66 11.68
N ILE A 103 7.12 2.27 10.41
CA ILE A 103 6.29 1.14 10.02
C ILE A 103 6.76 -0.17 10.67
N SER A 104 5.81 -0.95 11.11
CA SER A 104 6.01 -2.30 11.65
C SER A 104 4.89 -3.20 11.17
N ILE A 105 5.22 -4.44 10.89
CA ILE A 105 4.23 -5.41 10.41
C ILE A 105 3.19 -5.71 11.48
N PHE A 106 1.95 -5.97 11.10
CA PHE A 106 0.91 -6.35 12.05
C PHE A 106 1.25 -7.65 12.80
N PRO A 107 0.88 -7.75 14.10
CA PRO A 107 1.14 -8.93 14.90
C PRO A 107 0.57 -10.21 14.26
N GLY A 108 1.38 -11.26 14.20
CA GLY A 108 1.01 -12.56 13.65
C GLY A 108 1.11 -12.67 12.12
N ALA A 109 1.43 -11.60 11.40
CA ALA A 109 1.51 -11.63 9.94
C ALA A 109 2.71 -12.44 9.43
N LEU A 110 3.90 -12.24 10.00
CA LEU A 110 5.09 -13.03 9.60
C LEU A 110 4.90 -14.51 9.90
N GLU A 111 4.40 -14.84 11.09
CA GLU A 111 4.14 -16.22 11.52
C GLU A 111 3.06 -16.88 10.63
N PHE A 112 2.07 -16.11 10.18
CA PHE A 112 1.10 -16.60 9.21
C PHE A 112 1.73 -16.90 7.86
N ILE A 113 2.53 -15.98 7.33
CA ILE A 113 3.23 -16.12 6.05
C ILE A 113 4.18 -17.33 6.10
N ASP A 114 5.00 -17.43 7.13
CA ASP A 114 5.96 -18.51 7.29
C ASP A 114 5.26 -19.90 7.39
N ASP A 115 4.12 -19.99 8.09
CA ASP A 115 3.29 -21.20 8.15
C ASP A 115 2.73 -21.57 6.76
N MET A 116 2.20 -20.62 6.01
CA MET A 116 1.67 -20.89 4.67
C MET A 116 2.77 -21.35 3.70
N LYS A 117 3.95 -20.75 3.77
CA LYS A 117 5.11 -21.19 2.98
C LYS A 117 5.57 -22.60 3.36
N ALA A 118 5.58 -22.95 4.64
CA ALA A 118 5.90 -24.30 5.09
C ALA A 118 4.93 -25.36 4.56
N ARG A 119 3.69 -24.99 4.26
CA ARG A 119 2.68 -25.83 3.60
C ARG A 119 2.77 -25.84 2.08
N GLY A 120 3.77 -25.16 1.48
CA GLY A 120 3.97 -25.09 0.03
C GLY A 120 3.06 -24.08 -0.67
N ILE A 121 2.39 -23.18 0.07
CA ILE A 121 1.56 -22.12 -0.49
C ILE A 121 2.45 -20.95 -0.87
N LYS A 122 2.33 -20.46 -2.09
CA LYS A 122 3.06 -19.29 -2.59
C LYS A 122 2.49 -18.01 -2.00
N ILE A 123 3.36 -17.04 -1.75
CA ILE A 123 2.98 -15.73 -1.19
C ILE A 123 3.27 -14.64 -2.20
N GLY A 124 2.25 -13.87 -2.57
CA GLY A 124 2.35 -12.73 -3.48
C GLY A 124 1.92 -11.43 -2.84
N ILE A 125 2.40 -10.31 -3.40
CA ILE A 125 1.93 -8.95 -3.11
C ILE A 125 1.35 -8.35 -4.38
N CYS A 126 0.15 -7.76 -4.27
CA CYS A 126 -0.49 -7.01 -5.35
C CYS A 126 -0.91 -5.65 -4.78
N THR A 127 -0.15 -4.61 -5.08
CA THR A 127 -0.24 -3.31 -4.40
C THR A 127 -0.24 -2.14 -5.37
N ASP A 128 -0.98 -1.09 -5.04
CA ASP A 128 -0.86 0.17 -5.75
C ASP A 128 0.42 0.90 -5.29
N MET A 129 0.95 1.81 -6.08
CA MET A 129 2.14 2.64 -5.85
C MET A 129 3.35 2.29 -6.74
N THR A 130 4.42 3.09 -6.56
CA THR A 130 5.69 2.93 -7.27
C THR A 130 6.51 1.77 -6.68
N ALA A 131 7.11 0.96 -7.55
CA ALA A 131 7.88 -0.22 -7.18
C ALA A 131 9.02 0.10 -6.20
N HIS A 132 9.75 1.20 -6.44
CA HIS A 132 10.86 1.62 -5.59
C HIS A 132 10.46 1.72 -4.11
N ILE A 133 9.31 2.33 -3.83
CA ILE A 133 8.84 2.50 -2.44
C ILE A 133 8.33 1.19 -1.86
N GLN A 134 7.62 0.38 -2.64
CA GLN A 134 7.10 -0.90 -2.16
C GLN A 134 8.23 -1.88 -1.82
N PHE A 135 9.32 -1.92 -2.58
CA PHE A 135 10.50 -2.70 -2.21
C PHE A 135 11.14 -2.25 -0.89
N ARG A 136 11.23 -0.93 -0.64
CA ARG A 136 11.73 -0.40 0.64
C ARG A 136 10.84 -0.77 1.82
N LYS A 137 9.51 -0.76 1.64
CA LYS A 137 8.55 -1.22 2.66
C LYS A 137 8.69 -2.71 2.93
N ILE A 138 8.79 -3.54 1.89
CA ILE A 138 8.99 -4.99 2.00
C ILE A 138 10.23 -5.31 2.84
N ASP A 139 11.34 -4.64 2.55
CA ASP A 139 12.58 -4.80 3.30
C ASP A 139 12.41 -4.40 4.77
N ARG A 140 11.83 -3.23 5.00
CA ARG A 140 11.60 -2.70 6.36
C ARG A 140 10.64 -3.56 7.20
N LEU A 141 9.64 -4.17 6.57
CA LEU A 141 8.65 -5.04 7.23
C LEU A 141 9.15 -6.48 7.45
N GLY A 142 10.39 -6.80 7.05
CA GLY A 142 10.96 -8.14 7.20
C GLY A 142 10.38 -9.18 6.24
N LEU A 143 9.81 -8.74 5.12
CA LEU A 143 9.18 -9.63 4.13
C LEU A 143 10.17 -10.15 3.08
N THR A 144 11.39 -9.60 3.04
CA THR A 144 12.46 -10.06 2.14
C THR A 144 12.74 -11.56 2.35
N GLY A 145 12.74 -12.33 1.27
CA GLY A 145 12.92 -13.79 1.29
C GLY A 145 11.65 -14.60 1.62
N ARG A 146 10.53 -13.94 1.97
CA ARG A 146 9.24 -14.58 2.24
C ARG A 146 8.28 -14.55 1.05
N LEU A 147 8.49 -13.65 0.11
CA LEU A 147 7.62 -13.43 -1.04
C LEU A 147 8.09 -14.19 -2.26
N ASP A 148 7.15 -14.74 -3.02
CA ASP A 148 7.42 -15.45 -4.27
C ASP A 148 7.22 -14.54 -5.49
N ALA A 149 6.36 -13.50 -5.38
CA ALA A 149 6.14 -12.51 -6.43
C ALA A 149 5.55 -11.21 -5.88
N MET A 150 5.75 -10.12 -6.62
CA MET A 150 5.06 -8.85 -6.42
C MET A 150 4.62 -8.27 -7.76
N ILE A 151 3.48 -7.59 -7.76
CA ILE A 151 3.04 -6.67 -8.80
C ILE A 151 2.71 -5.32 -8.18
N THR A 152 3.16 -4.24 -8.80
CA THR A 152 2.81 -2.87 -8.43
C THR A 152 1.98 -2.23 -9.54
N SER A 153 1.18 -1.22 -9.21
CA SER A 153 0.44 -0.46 -10.23
C SER A 153 1.38 0.26 -11.20
N GLU A 154 2.59 0.62 -10.78
CA GLU A 154 3.61 1.16 -11.69
C GLU A 154 4.02 0.12 -12.75
N GLU A 155 4.28 -1.13 -12.37
CA GLU A 155 4.61 -2.22 -13.31
C GLU A 155 3.44 -2.58 -14.22
N ALA A 156 2.22 -2.60 -13.65
CA ALA A 156 1.01 -2.93 -14.41
C ALA A 156 0.55 -1.80 -15.34
N GLY A 157 0.96 -0.55 -15.07
CA GLY A 157 0.50 0.63 -15.76
C GLY A 157 -0.95 1.03 -15.43
N ILE A 158 -1.54 0.43 -14.38
CA ILE A 158 -2.91 0.68 -13.95
C ILE A 158 -3.08 0.22 -12.49
N GLU A 159 -4.04 0.82 -11.77
CA GLU A 159 -4.34 0.47 -10.37
C GLU A 159 -5.46 -0.57 -10.22
N LYS A 160 -5.53 -1.17 -9.04
CA LYS A 160 -6.70 -1.93 -8.58
C LYS A 160 -7.94 -1.01 -8.57
N PRO A 161 -9.14 -1.52 -8.90
CA PRO A 161 -9.52 -2.92 -9.07
C PRO A 161 -9.37 -3.47 -10.50
N ASN A 162 -8.53 -2.89 -11.35
CA ASN A 162 -8.38 -3.37 -12.72
C ASN A 162 -7.91 -4.83 -12.73
N ARG A 163 -8.60 -5.67 -13.50
CA ARG A 163 -8.36 -7.10 -13.61
C ARG A 163 -6.90 -7.45 -13.95
N ARG A 164 -6.24 -6.58 -14.74
CA ARG A 164 -4.85 -6.76 -15.16
C ARG A 164 -3.90 -6.96 -13.97
N MET A 165 -4.10 -6.23 -12.86
CA MET A 165 -3.29 -6.37 -11.65
C MET A 165 -3.35 -7.80 -11.10
N PHE A 166 -4.53 -8.38 -11.03
CA PHE A 166 -4.78 -9.71 -10.49
C PHE A 166 -4.28 -10.81 -11.43
N ASP A 167 -4.49 -10.67 -12.73
CA ASP A 167 -4.00 -11.62 -13.71
C ASP A 167 -2.45 -11.63 -13.80
N MET A 168 -1.80 -10.46 -13.64
CA MET A 168 -0.34 -10.38 -13.67
C MET A 168 0.31 -11.02 -12.42
N ILE A 169 -0.26 -10.85 -11.23
CA ILE A 169 0.31 -11.50 -10.04
C ILE A 169 0.17 -13.02 -10.11
N THR A 170 -0.96 -13.55 -10.56
CA THR A 170 -1.14 -15.00 -10.72
C THR A 170 -0.23 -15.60 -11.79
N ALA A 171 -0.01 -14.88 -12.88
CA ALA A 171 0.96 -15.28 -13.91
C ALA A 171 2.38 -15.37 -13.33
N LYS A 172 2.81 -14.38 -12.53
CA LYS A 172 4.12 -14.40 -11.85
C LYS A 172 4.24 -15.58 -10.87
N LEU A 173 3.17 -15.90 -10.16
CA LEU A 173 3.13 -17.02 -9.23
C LEU A 173 2.97 -18.40 -9.94
N GLY A 174 2.62 -18.42 -11.22
CA GLY A 174 2.37 -19.66 -11.96
C GLY A 174 1.16 -20.43 -11.45
N VAL A 175 0.08 -19.73 -11.07
CA VAL A 175 -1.18 -20.28 -10.56
C VAL A 175 -2.37 -19.68 -11.32
N LYS A 176 -3.55 -20.31 -11.20
CA LYS A 176 -4.80 -19.76 -11.73
C LYS A 176 -5.47 -18.86 -10.67
N ASN A 177 -6.34 -17.95 -11.12
CA ASN A 177 -7.05 -17.04 -10.23
C ASN A 177 -7.93 -17.79 -9.20
N ASP A 178 -8.60 -18.87 -9.60
CA ASP A 178 -9.45 -19.72 -8.74
C ASP A 178 -8.64 -20.56 -7.73
N GLU A 179 -7.32 -20.55 -7.81
CA GLU A 179 -6.40 -21.19 -6.87
C GLU A 179 -5.81 -20.21 -5.84
N VAL A 180 -6.32 -18.94 -5.80
CA VAL A 180 -5.77 -17.86 -4.99
C VAL A 180 -6.78 -17.36 -3.97
N ILE A 181 -6.32 -17.20 -2.71
CA ILE A 181 -6.95 -16.35 -1.71
C ILE A 181 -6.30 -14.97 -1.81
N TYR A 182 -7.13 -13.93 -1.97
CA TYR A 182 -6.68 -12.55 -1.98
C TYR A 182 -7.09 -11.84 -0.68
N VAL A 183 -6.14 -11.23 0.00
CA VAL A 183 -6.37 -10.54 1.29
C VAL A 183 -6.06 -9.06 1.12
N GLY A 184 -7.02 -8.19 1.43
CA GLY A 184 -6.85 -6.74 1.35
C GLY A 184 -7.89 -5.98 2.15
N ASP A 185 -7.59 -4.71 2.45
CA ASP A 185 -8.41 -3.86 3.31
C ASP A 185 -9.49 -3.07 2.54
N SER A 186 -9.25 -2.76 1.26
CA SER A 186 -10.15 -1.97 0.46
C SER A 186 -11.26 -2.81 -0.15
N TYR A 187 -12.52 -2.59 0.29
CA TYR A 187 -13.66 -3.31 -0.27
C TYR A 187 -13.75 -3.17 -1.80
N LYS A 188 -13.62 -1.94 -2.33
CA LYS A 188 -13.72 -1.67 -3.76
C LYS A 188 -12.53 -2.18 -4.55
N LYS A 189 -11.31 -1.89 -4.10
CA LYS A 189 -10.08 -2.20 -4.83
C LYS A 189 -9.69 -3.68 -4.71
N ASP A 190 -9.72 -4.22 -3.49
CA ASP A 190 -9.22 -5.56 -3.19
C ASP A 190 -10.31 -6.62 -3.27
N VAL A 191 -11.38 -6.46 -2.46
CA VAL A 191 -12.42 -7.48 -2.36
C VAL A 191 -13.17 -7.64 -3.67
N MET A 192 -13.70 -6.54 -4.21
CA MET A 192 -14.44 -6.58 -5.48
C MET A 192 -13.51 -6.83 -6.67
N GLY A 193 -12.29 -6.30 -6.65
CA GLY A 193 -11.28 -6.56 -7.69
C GLY A 193 -10.92 -8.04 -7.77
N ALA A 194 -10.58 -8.67 -6.64
CA ALA A 194 -10.26 -10.09 -6.56
C ALA A 194 -11.45 -10.98 -6.94
N LYS A 195 -12.66 -10.67 -6.43
CA LYS A 195 -13.89 -11.39 -6.78
C LYS A 195 -14.17 -11.37 -8.28
N ASN A 196 -14.05 -10.19 -8.91
CA ASN A 196 -14.24 -10.02 -10.36
C ASN A 196 -13.14 -10.71 -11.19
N ALA A 197 -11.96 -10.89 -10.63
CA ALA A 197 -10.88 -11.66 -11.24
C ALA A 197 -11.05 -13.19 -11.08
N GLY A 198 -11.99 -13.64 -10.23
CA GLY A 198 -12.25 -15.06 -9.98
C GLY A 198 -11.42 -15.67 -8.86
N MET A 199 -10.86 -14.81 -7.98
CA MET A 199 -10.16 -15.22 -6.76
C MET A 199 -11.13 -15.33 -5.57
N THR A 200 -10.70 -15.95 -4.48
CA THR A 200 -11.42 -15.96 -3.20
C THR A 200 -10.98 -14.76 -2.37
N PRO A 201 -11.79 -13.70 -2.24
CA PRO A 201 -11.41 -12.55 -1.44
C PRO A 201 -11.60 -12.79 0.05
N VAL A 202 -10.70 -12.23 0.85
CA VAL A 202 -10.85 -12.07 2.31
C VAL A 202 -10.65 -10.60 2.65
N TRP A 203 -11.67 -9.98 3.20
CA TRP A 203 -11.62 -8.58 3.61
C TRP A 203 -10.89 -8.43 4.95
N TYR A 204 -9.78 -7.70 4.96
CA TYR A 204 -9.00 -7.44 6.16
C TYR A 204 -9.46 -6.17 6.86
N LEU A 205 -10.02 -6.32 8.06
CA LEU A 205 -10.74 -5.26 8.79
C LEU A 205 -9.99 -4.75 10.01
N SER A 206 -8.65 -4.78 10.03
CA SER A 206 -7.87 -4.35 11.20
C SER A 206 -8.16 -2.91 11.64
N LEU A 207 -8.46 -2.04 10.68
CA LEU A 207 -8.69 -0.60 10.88
C LEU A 207 -10.13 -0.17 10.56
N GLN A 208 -11.01 -1.09 10.20
CA GLN A 208 -12.35 -0.78 9.70
C GLN A 208 -13.45 -1.57 10.42
N ASN A 209 -14.67 -1.05 10.39
CA ASN A 209 -15.85 -1.77 10.83
C ASN A 209 -16.42 -2.62 9.69
N LYS A 210 -16.86 -3.85 10.01
CA LYS A 210 -17.53 -4.70 9.04
C LYS A 210 -18.83 -4.03 8.58
N THR A 211 -19.02 -3.96 7.27
CA THR A 211 -20.33 -3.70 6.66
C THR A 211 -21.11 -5.01 6.57
N ASP A 212 -22.42 -4.95 6.27
CA ASP A 212 -23.31 -6.14 6.18
C ASP A 212 -23.08 -6.98 4.91
N GLU A 213 -21.86 -6.92 4.33
CA GLU A 213 -21.53 -7.64 3.13
C GLU A 213 -21.25 -9.13 3.41
N ASP A 214 -21.77 -10.00 2.55
CA ASP A 214 -21.55 -11.45 2.62
C ASP A 214 -20.19 -11.84 2.02
N VAL A 215 -19.12 -11.43 2.71
CA VAL A 215 -17.72 -11.68 2.32
C VAL A 215 -16.96 -12.26 3.51
N LEU A 216 -16.02 -13.17 3.25
CA LEU A 216 -15.06 -13.64 4.26
C LEU A 216 -14.29 -12.44 4.80
N ALA A 217 -14.25 -12.26 6.10
CA ALA A 217 -13.59 -11.12 6.73
C ALA A 217 -12.79 -11.54 7.96
N ALA A 218 -11.62 -10.93 8.14
CA ALA A 218 -10.73 -11.15 9.28
C ALA A 218 -10.28 -9.80 9.86
N ARG A 219 -10.23 -9.68 11.19
CA ARG A 219 -9.72 -8.48 11.90
C ARG A 219 -8.27 -8.59 12.32
N ASN A 220 -7.72 -9.80 12.25
CA ASN A 220 -6.35 -10.08 12.64
C ASN A 220 -5.87 -11.37 11.97
N TYR A 221 -4.58 -11.66 12.07
CA TYR A 221 -3.97 -12.83 11.43
C TYR A 221 -4.38 -14.16 12.07
N ALA A 222 -4.87 -14.19 13.31
CA ALA A 222 -5.44 -15.39 13.92
C ALA A 222 -6.80 -15.74 13.29
N GLU A 223 -7.67 -14.76 13.08
CA GLU A 223 -8.93 -14.94 12.36
C GLU A 223 -8.69 -15.33 10.89
N LEU A 224 -7.73 -14.66 10.21
CA LEU A 224 -7.34 -15.00 8.84
C LEU A 224 -6.88 -16.46 8.75
N ARG A 225 -6.06 -16.93 9.67
CA ARG A 225 -5.61 -18.34 9.75
C ARG A 225 -6.78 -19.30 9.85
N ASN A 226 -7.79 -18.99 10.67
CA ASN A 226 -8.97 -19.83 10.83
C ASN A 226 -9.81 -19.91 9.53
N ILE A 227 -9.91 -18.79 8.80
CA ILE A 227 -10.59 -18.77 7.51
C ILE A 227 -9.84 -19.60 6.48
N VAL A 228 -8.54 -19.35 6.33
CA VAL A 228 -7.70 -20.03 5.35
C VAL A 228 -7.67 -21.55 5.60
N ASN A 229 -7.57 -22.00 6.86
CA ASN A 229 -7.61 -23.42 7.22
C ASN A 229 -8.91 -24.15 6.84
N LYS A 230 -10.01 -23.42 6.60
CA LYS A 230 -11.29 -24.01 6.15
C LYS A 230 -11.40 -24.09 4.63
N VAL A 231 -10.55 -23.35 3.90
CA VAL A 231 -10.62 -23.20 2.45
C VAL A 231 -9.52 -23.99 1.72
N ILE A 232 -8.41 -24.29 2.43
CA ILE A 232 -7.25 -25.04 1.88
C ILE A 232 -7.53 -26.56 1.72
#